data_6240ceb47b177a28b7e2344c8e8b0c9f
#
_entry.id   6240ceb47b177a28b7e2344c8e8b0c9f
#
_cell.length_a   1.000
_cell.length_b   1.000
_cell.length_c   1.000
_cell.angle_alpha   90.00
_cell.angle_beta   90.00
_cell.angle_gamma   90.00
#
_symmetry.space_group_name_H-M   'P 1'
#
loop_
_entity.id
_entity.type
_entity.pdbx_description
1 polymer ?
#
loop_
_entity_poly.entity_id
_entity_poly.type
_entity_poly.pdbx_seq_one_letter_code
_entity_poly.pdbx_strand_id
1 'polypeptide(L)' 'MTLINQIKAKDKTKRVIESCITDEHYEVAKRMLEQYNNKFEDFVGYNELKRLINQNKDE' A
#
# COMPACT_ATOMS: atom_id res chain seq x y z
N MET A 1 4.48 -4.92 -19.78
CA MET A 1 4.87 -3.61 -19.29
C MET A 1 4.11 -3.18 -18.08
N THR A 2 2.82 -3.41 -18.07
CA THR A 2 2.02 -3.11 -16.90
C THR A 2 2.41 -3.93 -15.68
N LEU A 3 2.87 -5.16 -15.89
CA LEU A 3 3.26 -6.04 -14.78
C LEU A 3 4.44 -5.47 -14.00
N ILE A 4 5.45 -4.95 -14.71
CA ILE A 4 6.61 -4.37 -14.05
C ILE A 4 6.21 -3.12 -13.27
N ASN A 5 5.38 -2.27 -13.84
CA ASN A 5 4.89 -1.08 -13.17
C ASN A 5 4.07 -1.43 -11.93
N GLN A 6 3.26 -2.49 -12.02
CA GLN A 6 2.46 -2.96 -10.90
C GLN A 6 3.35 -3.43 -9.74
N ILE A 7 4.39 -4.20 -10.05
CA ILE A 7 5.30 -4.70 -9.04
C ILE A 7 6.04 -3.55 -8.36
N LYS A 8 6.50 -2.57 -9.13
CA LYS A 8 7.19 -1.41 -8.57
C LYS A 8 6.27 -0.57 -7.70
N ALA A 9 5.03 -0.36 -8.15
CA ALA A 9 4.06 0.41 -7.40
C ALA A 9 3.71 -0.29 -6.08
N LYS A 10 3.55 -1.61 -6.11
CA LYS A 10 3.26 -2.39 -4.92
C LYS A 10 4.41 -2.31 -3.93
N ASP A 11 5.64 -2.45 -4.41
CA ASP A 11 6.83 -2.39 -3.57
C ASP A 11 6.98 -1.01 -2.94
N LYS A 12 6.76 0.04 -3.72
CA LYS A 12 6.83 1.41 -3.21
C LYS A 12 5.78 1.65 -2.12
N THR A 13 4.56 1.20 -2.36
CA THR A 13 3.49 1.33 -1.37
C THR A 13 3.83 0.57 -0.10
N LYS A 14 4.37 -0.63 -0.24
CA LYS A 14 4.78 -1.45 0.90
C LYS A 14 5.84 -0.73 1.73
N ARG A 15 6.83 -0.12 1.08
CA ARG A 15 7.88 0.61 1.77
C ARG A 15 7.32 1.80 2.55
N VAL A 16 6.38 2.51 1.96
CA VAL A 16 5.73 3.63 2.64
C VAL A 16 4.98 3.13 3.87
N ILE A 17 4.27 2.02 3.75
CA ILE A 17 3.54 1.43 4.87
C ILE A 17 4.50 1.02 5.98
N GLU A 18 5.61 0.39 5.63
CA GLU A 18 6.58 -0.08 6.63
C GLU A 18 7.28 1.07 7.33
N SER A 19 7.38 2.23 6.70
CA SER A 19 8.01 3.39 7.31
C SER A 19 7.03 4.32 7.99
N CYS A 20 5.76 3.94 8.09
CA CYS A 20 4.75 4.75 8.77
C CYS A 20 5.03 4.82 10.26
N ILE A 21 5.04 6.03 10.80
CA ILE A 21 5.28 6.26 12.23
C ILE A 21 4.11 7.01 12.85
N THR A 22 3.49 7.92 12.11
CA THR A 22 2.40 8.77 12.61
C THR A 22 1.11 8.46 11.88
N ASP A 23 -0.01 8.93 12.44
CA ASP A 23 -1.32 8.77 11.82
C ASP A 23 -1.37 9.44 10.44
N GLU A 24 -0.68 10.55 10.27
CA GLU A 24 -0.62 11.22 8.98
C GLU A 24 0.02 10.33 7.92
N HIS A 25 1.08 9.61 8.31
CA HIS A 25 1.73 8.68 7.40
C HIS A 25 0.79 7.56 6.98
N TYR A 26 -0.01 7.05 7.93
CA TYR A 26 -0.97 6.01 7.63
C TYR A 26 -2.05 6.48 6.67
N GLU A 27 -2.48 7.72 6.79
CA GLU A 27 -3.46 8.28 5.85
C GLU A 27 -2.89 8.38 4.45
N VAL A 28 -1.64 8.80 4.32
CA VAL A 28 -0.96 8.84 3.02
C VAL A 28 -0.84 7.43 2.45
N ALA A 29 -0.48 6.46 3.28
CA ALA A 29 -0.35 5.08 2.85
C ALA A 29 -1.69 4.53 2.35
N LYS A 30 -2.77 4.83 3.05
CA LYS A 30 -4.10 4.41 2.62
C LYS A 30 -4.48 5.01 1.27
N ARG A 31 -4.15 6.28 1.07
CA ARG A 31 -4.43 6.95 -0.20
C ARG A 31 -3.66 6.32 -1.34
N MET A 32 -2.38 6.03 -1.11
CA MET A 32 -1.57 5.34 -2.10
C MET A 32 -2.14 3.96 -2.42
N LEU A 33 -2.61 3.27 -1.41
CA LEU A 33 -3.20 1.95 -1.56
C LEU A 33 -4.46 2.00 -2.43
N GLU A 34 -5.31 2.99 -2.20
CA GLU A 34 -6.51 3.17 -3.00
C GLU A 34 -6.15 3.48 -4.46
N GLN A 35 -5.17 4.34 -4.68
CA GLN A 35 -4.71 4.66 -6.02
C GLN A 35 -4.15 3.43 -6.71
N TYR A 36 -3.40 2.62 -5.99
CA TYR A 36 -2.88 1.37 -6.52
C TYR A 36 -4.01 0.46 -6.99
N ASN A 37 -5.01 0.26 -6.14
CA ASN A 37 -6.13 -0.60 -6.48
C ASN A 37 -6.92 -0.06 -7.67
N ASN A 38 -7.14 1.25 -7.72
CA ASN A 38 -7.87 1.88 -8.82
C ASN A 38 -7.13 1.74 -10.14
N LYS A 39 -5.80 1.82 -10.10
CA LYS A 39 -5.00 1.76 -11.30
C LYS A 39 -4.80 0.33 -11.81
N PHE A 40 -4.58 -0.60 -10.92
CA PHE A 40 -4.20 -1.97 -11.29
C PHE A 40 -5.29 -3.00 -11.03
N GLU A 41 -6.32 -2.64 -10.28
CA GLU A 41 -7.42 -3.54 -9.92
C GLU A 41 -6.95 -4.85 -9.34
N ASP A 42 -5.92 -4.79 -8.50
CA ASP A 42 -5.30 -5.96 -7.89
C ASP A 42 -5.81 -6.14 -6.46
N PHE A 43 -6.92 -6.85 -6.32
CA PHE A 43 -7.52 -7.09 -5.01
C PHE A 43 -6.62 -7.86 -4.07
N VAL A 44 -5.85 -8.81 -4.60
CA VAL A 44 -4.96 -9.61 -3.77
C VAL A 44 -3.86 -8.72 -3.18
N GLY A 45 -3.22 -7.92 -4.03
CA GLY A 45 -2.21 -6.98 -3.57
C GLY A 45 -2.79 -5.92 -2.64
N TYR A 46 -3.97 -5.42 -2.96
CA TYR A 46 -4.66 -4.45 -2.12
C TYR A 46 -4.90 -5.00 -0.70
N ASN A 47 -5.41 -6.22 -0.62
CA ASN A 47 -5.68 -6.84 0.68
C ASN A 47 -4.42 -7.09 1.48
N GLU A 48 -3.34 -7.50 0.81
CA GLU A 48 -2.06 -7.70 1.49
C GLU A 48 -1.54 -6.41 2.08
N LEU A 49 -1.56 -5.33 1.30
CA LEU A 49 -1.07 -4.03 1.75
C LEU A 49 -1.94 -3.47 2.86
N LYS A 50 -3.25 -3.67 2.75
CA LYS A 50 -4.18 -3.23 3.78
C LYS A 50 -3.92 -3.96 5.11
N ARG A 51 -3.63 -5.25 5.01
CA ARG A 51 -3.29 -6.03 6.20
C ARG A 51 -2.02 -5.52 6.86
N LEU A 52 -1.02 -5.15 6.06
CA LEU A 52 0.22 -4.58 6.59
C LEU A 52 -0.03 -3.27 7.34
N ILE A 53 -0.89 -2.42 6.79
CA ILE A 53 -1.25 -1.17 7.46
C ILE A 53 -1.87 -1.48 8.83
N ASN A 54 -2.80 -2.41 8.88
CA ASN A 54 -3.48 -2.77 10.12
C ASN A 54 -2.51 -3.36 11.14
N GLN A 55 -1.58 -4.19 10.69
CA GLN A 55 -0.59 -4.79 11.58
C GLN A 55 0.32 -3.75 12.19
N ASN A 56 0.80 -2.81 11.38
CA ASN A 56 1.68 -1.76 11.88
C ASN A 56 0.96 -0.82 12.84
N LYS A 57 -0.32 -0.59 12.59
CA LYS A 57 -1.10 0.32 13.42
C LYS A 57 -1.46 -0.28 14.77
N ASP A 58 -1.55 -1.59 14.85
CA ASP A 58 -1.97 -2.28 16.08
C ASP A 58 -0.87 -2.32 17.14
N GLU A 59 0.31 -1.88 16.82
CA GLU A 59 1.36 -1.74 17.82
C GLU A 59 1.25 -0.40 18.52
#